data_0fe7c4f4148d6b61a604983a121f8b01
#
_entry.id   0fe7c4f4148d6b61a604983a121f8b01
#
_cell.length_a   1.000
_cell.length_b   1.000
_cell.length_c   1.000
_cell.angle_alpha   90.00
_cell.angle_beta   90.00
_cell.angle_gamma   90.00
#
_symmetry.space_group_name_H-M   'P 1'
#
loop_
_entity.id
_entity.type
_entity.pdbx_description
1 polymer ?
#
loop_
_entity_poly.entity_id
_entity_poly.type
_entity_poly.pdbx_seq_one_letter_code
_entity_poly.pdbx_strand_id
1 'polypeptide(L)'
;MYEYNFDDAPIVIQAYDGFRIIEVKGRQFIDCRDPKHMLLRDYFVAYLNNELDSEMVEDFSHRYPVSFLVDYIHLFERIDGRNRRELIAFLKEEKKKRVASYSARQKKGMVEQGDVETVFPAGTEVVFAEHDGGLIGGIIKAIKLQQSFWTGPYFEIKLSVIHAVKGEVQQGFYTVHMPGFYGQVPLTSLPLRKPTDADKKFLADRGKKFAKFWKPGTYCAYTGTLIQPSWWSARTFRADGRVVIDPISFERQEPEIWRNCIQSAGVSIDREERSKIKKEVLIRESDFWRCVPQLYGFSLAVKQWGRFEIDGMSEIKWRDDAWDKLVVDAESKDLIYSLVKFHGQGFTDIIEGKGGGTIFLLHGKPGWGKTASAEAVAELLHKPLYSVSVGELGTSTDALEKRLRNILDVAVIWDAVLLLDEADIFLEERDEHNIARNAMVGVFLRLLEYHNGVLFLTTNRVKKIDSAFYSRISVALHYRSEGKAKAVWTNLLSAAGLDPTWAEELTPFNVNGRQIKNAIRMGQTLARAKDRKIQISDLKRAVTATIRFETEMKLANPDEAIDAGPIQTVEVAAPKRKRKTETKSAKAASNGV
;
A
#
# COMPACT_ATOMS: atom_id res chain seq x y z
N MET A 1 31.02 -5.92 1.21
CA MET A 1 32.45 -5.52 1.16
C MET A 1 33.28 -6.77 1.28
N TYR A 2 33.76 -7.33 0.16
CA TYR A 2 34.75 -8.39 0.19
C TYR A 2 36.13 -7.73 0.17
N GLU A 3 36.71 -7.58 1.33
CA GLU A 3 38.15 -7.74 1.42
C GLU A 3 38.43 -9.19 1.00
N TYR A 4 38.76 -9.40 -0.27
CA TYR A 4 39.59 -10.54 -0.62
C TYR A 4 40.83 -10.39 0.21
N ASN A 5 40.94 -11.15 1.29
CA ASN A 5 42.16 -11.20 2.09
C ASN A 5 43.20 -11.82 1.18
N PHE A 6 44.00 -10.96 0.53
CA PHE A 6 45.08 -11.36 -0.39
C PHE A 6 46.35 -11.70 0.36
N ASP A 7 46.25 -12.15 1.62
CA ASP A 7 47.38 -12.58 2.43
C ASP A 7 48.03 -13.85 1.87
N ASP A 8 47.32 -14.64 1.04
CA ASP A 8 47.97 -15.73 0.31
C ASP A 8 48.79 -15.15 -0.85
N ALA A 9 50.06 -15.50 -0.91
CA ALA A 9 50.98 -15.06 -1.98
C ALA A 9 50.40 -15.47 -3.36
N PRO A 10 50.20 -14.53 -4.27
CA PRO A 10 49.62 -14.85 -5.57
C PRO A 10 50.61 -15.64 -6.42
N ILE A 11 50.16 -16.70 -7.06
CA ILE A 11 50.92 -17.45 -8.03
C ILE A 11 50.84 -16.71 -9.37
N VAL A 12 51.94 -16.22 -9.90
CA VAL A 12 51.99 -15.62 -11.23
C VAL A 12 51.95 -16.73 -12.26
N ILE A 13 50.85 -16.83 -13.01
CA ILE A 13 50.67 -17.82 -14.08
C ILE A 13 51.37 -17.34 -15.35
N GLN A 14 51.18 -16.07 -15.71
CA GLN A 14 51.75 -15.48 -16.92
C GLN A 14 51.95 -13.98 -16.75
N ALA A 15 53.03 -13.46 -17.26
CA ALA A 15 53.34 -12.03 -17.27
C ALA A 15 53.36 -11.51 -18.70
N TYR A 16 52.67 -10.39 -18.96
CA TYR A 16 52.67 -9.65 -20.22
C TYR A 16 53.23 -8.24 -20.00
N ASP A 17 53.57 -7.57 -21.10
CA ASP A 17 54.06 -6.20 -21.04
C ASP A 17 52.93 -5.22 -20.76
N GLY A 18 52.35 -5.22 -19.59
CA GLY A 18 51.24 -4.34 -19.23
C GLY A 18 50.25 -4.93 -18.23
N PHE A 19 50.30 -6.23 -17.99
CA PHE A 19 49.50 -6.90 -16.99
C PHE A 19 50.06 -8.28 -16.63
N ARG A 20 49.67 -8.79 -15.47
CA ARG A 20 50.03 -10.16 -15.05
C ARG A 20 48.73 -10.95 -14.79
N ILE A 21 48.77 -12.22 -15.17
CA ILE A 21 47.73 -13.16 -14.78
C ILE A 21 48.22 -13.86 -13.53
N ILE A 22 47.47 -13.71 -12.45
CA ILE A 22 47.74 -14.34 -11.16
C ILE A 22 46.62 -15.29 -10.78
N GLU A 23 46.97 -16.32 -10.03
CA GLU A 23 45.98 -17.20 -9.40
C GLU A 23 45.99 -16.99 -7.89
N VAL A 24 44.82 -16.83 -7.31
CA VAL A 24 44.59 -16.76 -5.87
C VAL A 24 43.45 -17.73 -5.54
N LYS A 25 43.73 -18.73 -4.71
CA LYS A 25 42.73 -19.75 -4.31
C LYS A 25 41.97 -20.40 -5.50
N GLY A 26 42.73 -20.77 -6.54
CA GLY A 26 42.17 -21.44 -7.73
C GLY A 26 41.39 -20.53 -8.67
N ARG A 27 41.46 -19.21 -8.49
CA ARG A 27 40.81 -18.22 -9.38
C ARG A 27 41.84 -17.35 -10.06
N GLN A 28 41.61 -17.06 -11.32
CA GLN A 28 42.49 -16.23 -12.13
C GLN A 28 42.07 -14.77 -12.11
N PHE A 29 43.04 -13.88 -11.92
CA PHE A 29 42.87 -12.43 -11.93
C PHE A 29 43.88 -11.78 -12.86
N ILE A 30 43.46 -10.66 -13.48
CA ILE A 30 44.39 -9.73 -14.13
C ILE A 30 44.86 -8.74 -13.05
N ASP A 31 46.15 -8.75 -12.73
CA ASP A 31 46.78 -7.86 -11.76
C ASP A 31 47.44 -6.67 -12.48
N CYS A 32 46.94 -5.45 -12.22
CA CYS A 32 47.46 -4.19 -12.74
C CYS A 32 48.03 -3.28 -11.64
N ARG A 33 48.47 -3.84 -10.49
CA ARG A 33 49.00 -3.05 -9.36
C ARG A 33 50.39 -2.50 -9.56
N ASP A 34 51.15 -3.10 -10.48
CA ASP A 34 52.48 -2.58 -10.78
C ASP A 34 52.36 -1.19 -11.43
N PRO A 35 53.14 -0.16 -10.99
CA PRO A 35 53.10 1.18 -11.60
C PRO A 35 53.32 1.20 -13.12
N LYS A 36 54.04 0.20 -13.65
CA LYS A 36 54.25 0.03 -15.10
C LYS A 36 52.93 -0.26 -15.87
N HIS A 37 51.87 -0.66 -15.15
CA HIS A 37 50.60 -1.04 -15.70
C HIS A 37 49.49 0.01 -15.45
N MET A 38 49.85 1.21 -14.99
CA MET A 38 48.92 2.28 -14.65
C MET A 38 48.02 2.68 -15.84
N LEU A 39 48.53 2.67 -17.06
CA LEU A 39 47.74 2.99 -18.25
C LEU A 39 46.53 2.04 -18.47
N LEU A 40 46.74 0.74 -18.22
CA LEU A 40 45.68 -0.24 -18.32
C LEU A 40 44.66 -0.08 -17.19
N ARG A 41 45.16 0.21 -15.98
CA ARG A 41 44.34 0.51 -14.80
C ARG A 41 43.43 1.70 -15.00
N ASP A 42 44.01 2.84 -15.44
CA ASP A 42 43.24 4.07 -15.65
C ASP A 42 42.20 3.89 -16.75
N TYR A 43 42.50 3.03 -17.69
CA TYR A 43 41.56 2.62 -18.74
C TYR A 43 40.43 1.74 -18.20
N PHE A 44 40.71 0.79 -17.34
CA PHE A 44 39.68 0.00 -16.64
C PHE A 44 38.78 0.90 -15.83
N VAL A 45 39.35 1.84 -15.08
CA VAL A 45 38.61 2.78 -14.25
C VAL A 45 37.76 3.71 -15.13
N ALA A 46 38.30 4.30 -16.19
CA ALA A 46 37.60 5.26 -17.02
C ALA A 46 36.48 4.65 -17.87
N TYR A 47 36.70 3.43 -18.42
CA TYR A 47 35.72 2.78 -19.31
C TYR A 47 34.70 1.92 -18.57
N LEU A 48 35.10 1.22 -17.50
CA LEU A 48 34.19 0.41 -16.72
C LEU A 48 33.28 1.28 -15.86
N ASN A 49 33.73 2.43 -15.36
CA ASN A 49 32.91 3.38 -14.64
C ASN A 49 31.79 4.02 -15.49
N ASN A 50 31.96 4.10 -16.80
CA ASN A 50 30.92 4.62 -17.70
C ASN A 50 29.87 3.59 -18.13
N GLU A 51 30.17 2.29 -18.05
CA GLU A 51 29.28 1.20 -18.46
C GLU A 51 28.87 0.28 -17.31
N LEU A 52 29.57 0.35 -16.20
CA LEU A 52 29.31 -0.39 -14.96
C LEU A 52 29.14 0.58 -13.82
N ASP A 53 28.35 0.17 -12.83
CA ASP A 53 28.19 0.88 -11.58
C ASP A 53 29.55 1.15 -10.93
N SER A 54 29.84 2.40 -10.57
CA SER A 54 31.14 2.82 -9.99
C SER A 54 31.55 1.99 -8.76
N GLU A 55 30.57 1.52 -7.98
CA GLU A 55 30.80 0.62 -6.85
C GLU A 55 31.37 -0.75 -7.26
N MET A 56 31.19 -1.19 -8.51
CA MET A 56 31.74 -2.47 -9.00
C MET A 56 33.22 -2.41 -9.32
N VAL A 57 33.76 -1.25 -9.64
CA VAL A 57 35.16 -1.10 -10.10
C VAL A 57 36.12 -0.78 -8.96
N GLU A 58 35.66 -0.04 -7.95
CA GLU A 58 36.49 0.31 -6.78
C GLU A 58 36.78 -0.87 -5.86
N ASP A 59 35.99 -1.95 -5.89
CA ASP A 59 36.09 -3.10 -5.00
C ASP A 59 37.24 -4.09 -5.39
N PHE A 60 37.79 -4.00 -6.61
CA PHE A 60 38.73 -5.00 -7.08
C PHE A 60 40.20 -4.76 -6.68
N SER A 61 40.51 -3.70 -5.95
CA SER A 61 41.90 -3.40 -5.51
C SER A 61 42.93 -3.61 -6.62
N HIS A 62 42.61 -3.24 -7.86
CA HIS A 62 43.42 -3.39 -9.09
C HIS A 62 43.70 -4.85 -9.52
N ARG A 63 42.95 -5.81 -8.99
CA ARG A 63 42.93 -7.21 -9.41
C ARG A 63 41.55 -7.54 -9.98
N TYR A 64 41.48 -7.71 -11.30
CA TYR A 64 40.22 -7.92 -12.00
C TYR A 64 39.99 -9.41 -12.30
N PRO A 65 38.92 -10.04 -11.85
CA PRO A 65 38.63 -11.44 -12.15
C PRO A 65 38.55 -11.67 -13.66
N VAL A 66 39.29 -12.68 -14.15
CA VAL A 66 39.28 -13.04 -15.58
C VAL A 66 37.86 -13.42 -16.03
N SER A 67 37.14 -14.15 -15.19
CA SER A 67 35.74 -14.55 -15.44
C SER A 67 34.83 -13.37 -15.73
N PHE A 68 35.05 -12.27 -15.03
CA PHE A 68 34.29 -11.02 -15.22
C PHE A 68 34.67 -10.32 -16.51
N LEU A 69 35.96 -10.15 -16.79
CA LEU A 69 36.44 -9.41 -17.96
C LEU A 69 36.13 -10.09 -19.29
N VAL A 70 35.97 -11.42 -19.29
CA VAL A 70 35.62 -12.20 -20.47
C VAL A 70 34.29 -11.75 -21.11
N ASP A 71 33.36 -11.26 -20.33
CA ASP A 71 32.04 -10.83 -20.83
C ASP A 71 32.07 -9.38 -21.37
N TYR A 72 33.10 -8.62 -21.02
CA TYR A 72 33.30 -7.21 -21.45
C TYR A 72 34.38 -7.02 -22.52
N ILE A 73 34.75 -8.07 -23.24
CA ILE A 73 35.77 -8.01 -24.31
C ILE A 73 35.49 -6.89 -25.31
N HIS A 74 34.23 -6.65 -25.65
CA HIS A 74 33.82 -5.61 -26.61
C HIS A 74 34.21 -4.19 -26.19
N LEU A 75 34.36 -3.93 -24.87
CA LEU A 75 34.82 -2.64 -24.37
C LEU A 75 36.32 -2.45 -24.67
N PHE A 76 37.10 -3.53 -24.57
CA PHE A 76 38.53 -3.49 -24.85
C PHE A 76 38.84 -3.40 -26.32
N GLU A 77 37.90 -3.78 -27.19
CA GLU A 77 38.09 -3.65 -28.66
C GLU A 77 38.10 -2.20 -29.13
N ARG A 78 37.63 -1.26 -28.34
CA ARG A 78 37.61 0.18 -28.61
C ARG A 78 38.88 0.92 -28.18
N ILE A 79 39.81 0.21 -27.51
CA ILE A 79 41.02 0.80 -26.94
C ILE A 79 42.18 0.72 -27.94
N ASP A 80 42.98 1.77 -28.10
CA ASP A 80 44.21 1.75 -28.85
C ASP A 80 45.45 1.46 -27.95
N GLY A 81 46.27 0.51 -28.34
CA GLY A 81 47.50 0.17 -27.62
C GLY A 81 48.04 -1.23 -27.91
N ARG A 82 49.37 -1.42 -27.74
CA ARG A 82 50.06 -2.69 -28.00
C ARG A 82 49.59 -3.79 -27.05
N ASN A 83 49.47 -3.47 -25.80
CA ASN A 83 49.12 -4.41 -24.69
C ASN A 83 47.65 -4.89 -24.78
N ARG A 84 46.80 -4.15 -25.46
CA ARG A 84 45.42 -4.50 -25.74
C ARG A 84 45.26 -5.81 -26.52
N ARG A 85 46.08 -5.98 -27.57
CA ARG A 85 45.95 -7.17 -28.42
C ARG A 85 46.16 -8.46 -27.66
N GLU A 86 47.15 -8.46 -26.75
CA GLU A 86 47.47 -9.61 -25.89
C GLU A 86 46.36 -9.87 -24.87
N LEU A 87 45.83 -8.83 -24.24
CA LEU A 87 44.71 -8.94 -23.32
C LEU A 87 43.47 -9.48 -24.01
N ILE A 88 43.09 -8.92 -25.15
CA ILE A 88 41.94 -9.38 -25.92
C ILE A 88 42.13 -10.82 -26.41
N ALA A 89 43.33 -11.18 -26.87
CA ALA A 89 43.61 -12.54 -27.31
C ALA A 89 43.48 -13.53 -26.17
N PHE A 90 44.02 -13.19 -24.98
CA PHE A 90 43.86 -14.00 -23.76
C PHE A 90 42.41 -14.15 -23.34
N LEU A 91 41.66 -13.03 -23.26
CA LEU A 91 40.27 -13.08 -22.85
C LEU A 91 39.37 -13.85 -23.87
N LYS A 92 39.66 -13.73 -25.17
CA LYS A 92 38.99 -14.53 -26.22
C LYS A 92 39.26 -16.03 -26.08
N GLU A 93 40.48 -16.40 -25.72
CA GLU A 93 40.84 -17.80 -25.49
C GLU A 93 40.18 -18.36 -24.24
N GLU A 94 40.14 -17.61 -23.13
CA GLU A 94 39.44 -17.99 -21.90
C GLU A 94 37.92 -18.08 -22.14
N LYS A 95 37.34 -17.15 -22.90
CA LYS A 95 35.96 -17.24 -23.34
C LYS A 95 35.68 -18.53 -24.11
N LYS A 96 36.56 -18.90 -25.02
CA LYS A 96 36.43 -20.14 -25.81
C LYS A 96 36.53 -21.40 -24.92
N LYS A 97 37.47 -21.44 -23.98
CA LYS A 97 37.57 -22.55 -22.99
C LYS A 97 36.33 -22.67 -22.14
N ARG A 98 35.82 -21.54 -21.62
CA ARG A 98 34.62 -21.47 -20.79
C ARG A 98 33.38 -21.96 -21.58
N VAL A 99 33.22 -21.47 -22.81
CA VAL A 99 32.11 -21.89 -23.70
C VAL A 99 32.21 -23.37 -24.06
N ALA A 100 33.42 -23.89 -24.35
CA ALA A 100 33.60 -25.30 -24.67
C ALA A 100 33.25 -26.22 -23.48
N SER A 101 33.71 -25.88 -22.30
CA SER A 101 33.40 -26.60 -21.06
C SER A 101 31.89 -26.60 -20.77
N TYR A 102 31.24 -25.43 -20.89
CA TYR A 102 29.80 -25.32 -20.72
C TYR A 102 29.02 -26.07 -21.81
N SER A 103 29.47 -26.03 -23.08
CA SER A 103 28.80 -26.71 -24.19
C SER A 103 28.67 -28.22 -23.98
N ALA A 104 29.63 -28.83 -23.31
CA ALA A 104 29.57 -30.25 -22.96
C ALA A 104 28.50 -30.53 -21.90
N ARG A 105 28.34 -29.66 -20.89
CA ARG A 105 27.30 -29.75 -19.86
C ARG A 105 25.92 -29.36 -20.40
N GLN A 106 25.86 -28.35 -21.26
CA GLN A 106 24.63 -27.86 -21.90
C GLN A 106 23.91 -28.97 -22.67
N LYS A 107 24.63 -29.84 -23.38
CA LYS A 107 24.04 -30.98 -24.08
C LYS A 107 23.29 -31.94 -23.15
N LYS A 108 23.63 -31.94 -21.85
CA LYS A 108 22.97 -32.71 -20.81
C LYS A 108 21.92 -31.92 -20.04
N GLY A 109 21.68 -30.66 -20.39
CA GLY A 109 20.78 -29.75 -19.66
C GLY A 109 21.26 -29.39 -18.25
N MET A 110 22.57 -29.55 -17.97
CA MET A 110 23.17 -29.34 -16.67
C MET A 110 24.00 -28.03 -16.64
N VAL A 111 24.12 -27.45 -15.47
CA VAL A 111 24.88 -26.23 -15.20
C VAL A 111 25.63 -26.33 -13.88
N GLU A 112 26.86 -25.83 -13.83
CA GLU A 112 27.64 -25.63 -12.61
C GLU A 112 27.62 -24.17 -12.18
N GLN A 113 27.94 -23.91 -10.92
CA GLN A 113 27.98 -22.54 -10.36
C GLN A 113 28.82 -21.58 -11.23
N GLY A 114 29.96 -22.03 -11.72
CA GLY A 114 30.84 -21.23 -12.59
C GLY A 114 30.31 -20.96 -13.99
N ASP A 115 29.26 -21.67 -14.42
CA ASP A 115 28.67 -21.50 -15.74
C ASP A 115 27.59 -20.42 -15.79
N VAL A 116 27.04 -20.00 -14.63
CA VAL A 116 25.85 -19.11 -14.55
C VAL A 116 26.04 -17.83 -15.35
N GLU A 117 27.19 -17.16 -15.23
CA GLU A 117 27.50 -15.96 -15.99
C GLU A 117 27.66 -16.23 -17.51
N THR A 118 28.07 -17.45 -17.90
CA THR A 118 28.18 -17.86 -19.32
C THR A 118 26.81 -18.16 -19.90
N VAL A 119 25.92 -18.75 -19.11
CA VAL A 119 24.55 -19.07 -19.51
C VAL A 119 23.70 -17.81 -19.65
N PHE A 120 23.96 -16.86 -18.76
CA PHE A 120 23.20 -15.61 -18.65
C PHE A 120 24.14 -14.39 -18.72
N PRO A 121 24.77 -14.13 -19.87
CA PRO A 121 25.65 -12.97 -20.02
C PRO A 121 24.85 -11.65 -19.91
N ALA A 122 25.55 -10.55 -19.62
CA ALA A 122 24.98 -9.22 -19.61
C ALA A 122 24.25 -8.92 -20.94
N GLY A 123 23.10 -8.27 -20.87
CA GLY A 123 22.23 -8.02 -22.01
C GLY A 123 21.19 -9.13 -22.28
N THR A 124 21.27 -10.26 -21.55
CA THR A 124 20.28 -11.34 -21.70
C THR A 124 18.95 -10.97 -21.06
N GLU A 125 17.85 -11.18 -21.78
CA GLU A 125 16.51 -11.12 -21.22
C GLU A 125 16.24 -12.33 -20.34
N VAL A 126 15.79 -12.10 -19.13
CA VAL A 126 15.52 -13.17 -18.15
C VAL A 126 14.26 -12.90 -17.34
N VAL A 127 13.77 -13.98 -16.75
CA VAL A 127 12.80 -13.94 -15.68
C VAL A 127 13.39 -14.62 -14.45
N PHE A 128 13.09 -14.06 -13.29
CA PHE A 128 13.47 -14.59 -11.99
C PHE A 128 12.20 -14.92 -11.20
N ALA A 129 12.14 -16.16 -10.71
CA ALA A 129 11.05 -16.61 -9.84
C ALA A 129 11.45 -16.38 -8.38
N GLU A 130 10.68 -15.56 -7.66
CA GLU A 130 10.84 -15.32 -6.23
C GLU A 130 10.27 -16.48 -5.39
N HIS A 131 10.67 -16.58 -4.14
CA HIS A 131 10.26 -17.67 -3.23
C HIS A 131 8.74 -17.67 -2.94
N ASP A 132 8.09 -16.53 -3.03
CA ASP A 132 6.65 -16.36 -2.85
C ASP A 132 5.82 -16.66 -4.11
N GLY A 133 6.49 -17.09 -5.18
CA GLY A 133 5.88 -17.36 -6.49
C GLY A 133 5.78 -16.14 -7.40
N GLY A 134 6.31 -14.98 -6.96
CA GLY A 134 6.43 -13.78 -7.80
C GLY A 134 7.36 -14.02 -8.98
N LEU A 135 7.08 -13.37 -10.12
CA LEU A 135 7.91 -13.43 -11.32
C LEU A 135 8.39 -12.02 -11.67
N ILE A 136 9.70 -11.84 -11.81
CA ILE A 136 10.31 -10.56 -12.20
C ILE A 136 10.97 -10.73 -13.55
N GLY A 137 10.64 -9.85 -14.50
CA GLY A 137 11.29 -9.77 -15.81
C GLY A 137 12.33 -8.66 -15.84
N GLY A 138 13.43 -8.88 -16.53
CA GLY A 138 14.46 -7.86 -16.70
C GLY A 138 15.57 -8.27 -17.64
N ILE A 139 16.48 -7.33 -17.89
CA ILE A 139 17.68 -7.56 -18.69
C ILE A 139 18.87 -7.59 -17.75
N ILE A 140 19.66 -8.64 -17.80
CA ILE A 140 20.83 -8.78 -16.94
C ILE A 140 21.81 -7.63 -17.21
N LYS A 141 22.22 -6.96 -16.15
CA LYS A 141 23.31 -5.99 -16.18
C LYS A 141 24.58 -6.60 -15.60
N ALA A 142 24.47 -7.31 -14.49
CA ALA A 142 25.59 -7.99 -13.88
C ALA A 142 25.13 -9.19 -13.04
N ILE A 143 25.98 -10.17 -12.93
CA ILE A 143 25.85 -11.28 -11.99
C ILE A 143 27.14 -11.31 -11.17
N LYS A 144 27.01 -11.34 -9.85
CA LYS A 144 28.14 -11.48 -8.93
C LYS A 144 27.92 -12.68 -8.01
N LEU A 145 28.91 -13.54 -7.90
CA LEU A 145 28.91 -14.56 -6.86
C LEU A 145 29.43 -13.94 -5.57
N GLN A 146 28.58 -13.92 -4.56
CA GLN A 146 28.87 -13.40 -3.23
C GLN A 146 28.94 -14.54 -2.21
N GLN A 147 29.53 -14.29 -1.05
CA GLN A 147 29.61 -15.25 0.06
C GLN A 147 29.00 -14.60 1.30
N SER A 148 27.98 -15.16 1.85
CA SER A 148 27.44 -14.74 3.13
C SER A 148 27.95 -15.66 4.23
N PHE A 149 28.28 -15.07 5.38
CA PHE A 149 28.68 -15.85 6.56
C PHE A 149 27.51 -16.76 7.05
N TRP A 150 26.27 -16.30 6.86
CA TRP A 150 25.07 -16.97 7.38
C TRP A 150 24.43 -17.94 6.39
N THR A 151 24.43 -17.61 5.10
CA THR A 151 23.69 -18.36 4.07
C THR A 151 24.58 -19.09 3.07
N GLY A 152 25.92 -18.95 3.18
CA GLY A 152 26.85 -19.49 2.21
C GLY A 152 26.91 -18.67 0.91
N PRO A 153 27.39 -19.27 -0.20
CA PRO A 153 27.50 -18.58 -1.48
C PRO A 153 26.12 -18.26 -2.06
N TYR A 154 25.99 -17.09 -2.69
CA TYR A 154 24.80 -16.70 -3.42
C TYR A 154 25.17 -15.81 -4.60
N PHE A 155 24.30 -15.77 -5.61
CA PHE A 155 24.44 -14.86 -6.73
C PHE A 155 23.62 -13.60 -6.46
N GLU A 156 24.29 -12.47 -6.53
CA GLU A 156 23.65 -11.16 -6.63
C GLU A 156 23.49 -10.82 -8.12
N ILE A 157 22.25 -10.71 -8.58
CA ILE A 157 21.91 -10.52 -9.98
C ILE A 157 21.25 -9.16 -10.12
N LYS A 158 21.89 -8.24 -10.84
CA LYS A 158 21.31 -6.92 -11.16
C LYS A 158 20.56 -6.99 -12.48
N LEU A 159 19.26 -6.73 -12.43
CA LEU A 159 18.37 -6.69 -13.58
C LEU A 159 18.02 -5.24 -13.92
N SER A 160 18.14 -4.87 -15.18
CA SER A 160 17.61 -3.60 -15.68
C SER A 160 16.10 -3.70 -15.81
N VAL A 161 15.38 -2.83 -15.11
CA VAL A 161 13.93 -2.82 -14.99
C VAL A 161 13.38 -1.40 -15.17
N ILE A 162 12.06 -1.30 -15.28
CA ILE A 162 11.32 -0.03 -15.25
C ILE A 162 10.67 0.13 -13.88
N HIS A 163 10.86 1.26 -13.23
CA HIS A 163 10.27 1.59 -11.93
C HIS A 163 9.77 3.04 -11.86
N ALA A 164 9.00 3.37 -10.82
CA ALA A 164 8.44 4.71 -10.58
C ALA A 164 8.64 5.19 -9.13
N VAL A 165 9.83 4.94 -8.57
CA VAL A 165 10.14 5.17 -7.16
C VAL A 165 10.05 6.63 -6.75
N LYS A 166 10.40 7.58 -7.64
CA LYS A 166 10.37 9.02 -7.35
C LYS A 166 9.19 9.77 -7.98
N GLY A 167 8.11 9.05 -8.31
CA GLY A 167 6.96 9.64 -8.98
C GLY A 167 7.18 9.93 -10.45
N GLU A 168 8.28 9.46 -11.02
CA GLU A 168 8.61 9.48 -12.44
C GLU A 168 9.00 8.08 -12.89
N VAL A 169 8.62 7.72 -14.11
CA VAL A 169 9.04 6.44 -14.71
C VAL A 169 10.49 6.54 -15.11
N GLN A 170 11.30 5.63 -14.61
CA GLN A 170 12.74 5.57 -14.86
C GLN A 170 13.17 4.14 -15.14
N GLN A 171 14.23 4.01 -15.92
CA GLN A 171 14.98 2.76 -15.98
C GLN A 171 15.95 2.71 -14.79
N GLY A 172 15.98 1.60 -14.08
CA GLY A 172 16.87 1.40 -12.95
C GLY A 172 17.23 -0.07 -12.81
N PHE A 173 17.75 -0.42 -11.63
CA PHE A 173 18.16 -1.78 -11.35
C PHE A 173 17.30 -2.40 -10.26
N TYR A 174 17.02 -3.68 -10.44
CA TYR A 174 16.40 -4.54 -9.44
C TYR A 174 17.37 -5.65 -9.11
N THR A 175 17.78 -5.76 -7.86
CA THR A 175 18.72 -6.78 -7.41
C THR A 175 17.97 -7.98 -6.85
N VAL A 176 18.21 -9.15 -7.42
CA VAL A 176 17.68 -10.42 -6.93
C VAL A 176 18.81 -11.30 -6.43
N HIS A 177 18.51 -12.13 -5.43
CA HIS A 177 19.48 -13.03 -4.83
C HIS A 177 19.09 -14.48 -5.13
N MET A 178 19.96 -15.20 -5.80
CA MET A 178 19.81 -16.62 -6.08
C MET A 178 20.80 -17.40 -5.20
N PRO A 179 20.36 -18.40 -4.41
CA PRO A 179 21.27 -19.23 -3.65
C PRO A 179 22.33 -19.89 -4.53
N GLY A 180 23.58 -19.92 -4.05
CA GLY A 180 24.63 -20.69 -4.67
C GLY A 180 24.35 -22.20 -4.55
N PHE A 181 24.96 -22.98 -5.42
CA PHE A 181 24.79 -24.43 -5.45
C PHE A 181 26.12 -25.11 -5.74
N TYR A 182 26.23 -26.37 -5.35
CA TYR A 182 27.43 -27.17 -5.55
C TYR A 182 27.17 -28.29 -6.56
N GLY A 183 28.21 -28.60 -7.37
CA GLY A 183 28.11 -29.64 -8.40
C GLY A 183 27.25 -29.22 -9.58
N GLN A 184 26.77 -30.22 -10.32
CA GLN A 184 25.94 -30.02 -11.50
C GLN A 184 24.46 -30.12 -11.14
N VAL A 185 23.69 -29.08 -11.52
CA VAL A 185 22.26 -29.04 -11.34
C VAL A 185 21.56 -28.86 -12.69
N PRO A 186 20.30 -29.32 -12.85
CA PRO A 186 19.53 -29.04 -14.04
C PRO A 186 19.34 -27.54 -14.25
N LEU A 187 19.55 -27.03 -15.46
CA LEU A 187 19.32 -25.62 -15.78
C LEU A 187 17.87 -25.18 -15.45
N THR A 188 16.93 -26.10 -15.60
CA THR A 188 15.51 -25.87 -15.32
C THR A 188 15.18 -25.72 -13.83
N SER A 189 16.09 -26.12 -12.94
CA SER A 189 15.90 -25.97 -11.49
C SER A 189 16.30 -24.59 -10.97
N LEU A 190 16.99 -23.78 -11.80
CA LEU A 190 17.36 -22.42 -11.41
C LEU A 190 16.12 -21.51 -11.41
N PRO A 191 15.99 -20.62 -10.42
CA PRO A 191 14.94 -19.59 -10.41
C PRO A 191 15.14 -18.56 -11.51
N LEU A 192 16.35 -18.44 -12.06
CA LEU A 192 16.72 -17.56 -13.17
C LEU A 192 16.64 -18.36 -14.48
N ARG A 193 15.86 -17.87 -15.44
CA ARG A 193 15.72 -18.51 -16.76
C ARG A 193 15.39 -17.51 -17.86
N LYS A 194 15.55 -17.90 -19.11
CA LYS A 194 15.06 -17.09 -20.25
C LYS A 194 13.53 -17.06 -20.24
N PRO A 195 12.91 -15.92 -20.58
CA PRO A 195 11.46 -15.78 -20.62
C PRO A 195 10.86 -16.64 -21.75
N THR A 196 9.75 -17.29 -21.45
CA THR A 196 8.86 -17.89 -22.46
C THR A 196 7.89 -16.81 -22.97
N ASP A 197 7.20 -17.07 -24.09
CA ASP A 197 6.15 -16.18 -24.58
C ASP A 197 5.01 -16.02 -23.57
N ALA A 198 4.70 -17.05 -22.81
CA ALA A 198 3.73 -17.02 -21.73
C ALA A 198 4.18 -16.08 -20.59
N ASP A 199 5.46 -16.13 -20.21
CA ASP A 199 6.01 -15.23 -19.19
C ASP A 199 5.96 -13.78 -19.67
N LYS A 200 6.41 -13.53 -20.90
CA LYS A 200 6.37 -12.16 -21.48
C LYS A 200 4.95 -11.62 -21.52
N LYS A 201 3.98 -12.44 -21.90
CA LYS A 201 2.57 -12.05 -21.92
C LYS A 201 2.05 -11.73 -20.51
N PHE A 202 2.29 -12.60 -19.53
CA PHE A 202 1.90 -12.38 -18.14
C PHE A 202 2.52 -11.09 -17.58
N LEU A 203 3.83 -10.93 -17.76
CA LEU A 203 4.55 -9.75 -17.28
C LEU A 203 4.13 -8.47 -18.03
N ALA A 204 3.85 -8.55 -19.33
CA ALA A 204 3.34 -7.42 -20.09
C ALA A 204 1.95 -6.97 -19.61
N ASP A 205 1.07 -7.91 -19.28
CA ASP A 205 -0.25 -7.57 -18.73
C ASP A 205 -0.12 -6.90 -17.35
N ARG A 206 0.82 -7.34 -16.51
CA ARG A 206 1.19 -6.64 -15.26
C ARG A 206 1.77 -5.25 -15.54
N GLY A 207 2.65 -5.12 -16.54
CA GLY A 207 3.22 -3.84 -16.97
C GLY A 207 2.17 -2.84 -17.47
N LYS A 208 1.09 -3.31 -18.10
CA LYS A 208 -0.07 -2.46 -18.43
C LYS A 208 -0.74 -1.89 -17.18
N LYS A 209 -0.89 -2.73 -16.12
CA LYS A 209 -1.38 -2.24 -14.82
C LYS A 209 -0.41 -1.23 -14.22
N PHE A 210 0.91 -1.50 -14.26
CA PHE A 210 1.93 -0.54 -13.84
C PHE A 210 1.76 0.79 -14.56
N ALA A 211 1.68 0.79 -15.87
CA ALA A 211 1.51 1.99 -16.70
C ALA A 211 0.24 2.78 -16.36
N LYS A 212 -0.79 2.10 -15.86
CA LYS A 212 -2.05 2.71 -15.43
C LYS A 212 -1.98 3.36 -14.05
N PHE A 213 -1.29 2.71 -13.08
CA PHE A 213 -1.39 3.08 -11.66
C PHE A 213 -0.16 3.79 -11.08
N TRP A 214 0.96 3.90 -11.79
CA TRP A 214 2.22 4.42 -11.25
C TRP A 214 2.22 5.90 -10.86
N LYS A 215 1.37 6.73 -11.44
CA LYS A 215 1.39 8.19 -11.25
C LYS A 215 1.08 8.57 -9.79
N PRO A 216 1.85 9.52 -9.20
CA PRO A 216 1.53 10.06 -7.88
C PRO A 216 0.11 10.61 -7.82
N GLY A 217 -0.58 10.37 -6.71
CA GLY A 217 -1.98 10.74 -6.54
C GLY A 217 -2.97 9.76 -7.17
N THR A 218 -2.52 8.69 -7.83
CA THR A 218 -3.44 7.69 -8.41
C THR A 218 -4.22 6.98 -7.32
N TYR A 219 -5.54 7.08 -7.41
CA TYR A 219 -6.49 6.46 -6.51
C TYR A 219 -7.07 5.19 -7.14
N CYS A 220 -6.91 4.06 -6.49
CA CYS A 220 -7.34 2.77 -7.02
C CYS A 220 -7.83 1.83 -5.92
N ALA A 221 -8.49 0.73 -6.34
CA ALA A 221 -8.85 -0.36 -5.46
C ALA A 221 -7.69 -1.34 -5.33
N TYR A 222 -7.52 -1.92 -4.16
CA TYR A 222 -6.49 -2.89 -3.85
C TYR A 222 -7.06 -4.07 -3.07
N THR A 223 -6.59 -5.26 -3.39
CA THR A 223 -6.85 -6.48 -2.62
C THR A 223 -5.55 -7.23 -2.46
N GLY A 224 -5.09 -7.37 -1.22
CA GLY A 224 -3.82 -8.02 -0.93
C GLY A 224 -3.15 -7.51 0.33
N THR A 225 -1.85 -7.67 0.39
CA THR A 225 -1.03 -7.34 1.55
C THR A 225 -0.24 -6.08 1.30
N LEU A 226 -0.31 -5.12 2.23
CA LEU A 226 0.62 -4.01 2.32
C LEU A 226 1.85 -4.48 3.11
N ILE A 227 3.04 -4.18 2.61
CA ILE A 227 4.30 -4.62 3.19
C ILE A 227 5.10 -3.39 3.64
N GLN A 228 5.53 -3.41 4.90
CA GLN A 228 6.50 -2.47 5.49
C GLN A 228 7.74 -3.25 5.92
N PRO A 229 8.77 -3.31 5.10
CA PRO A 229 10.02 -3.95 5.49
C PRO A 229 10.68 -3.21 6.65
N SER A 230 11.31 -3.95 7.53
CA SER A 230 12.15 -3.46 8.61
C SER A 230 13.46 -4.23 8.59
N TRP A 231 14.48 -3.75 9.29
CA TRP A 231 15.81 -4.37 9.32
C TRP A 231 15.80 -5.86 9.68
N TRP A 232 14.90 -6.28 10.59
CA TRP A 232 14.86 -7.67 11.11
C TRP A 232 13.66 -8.47 10.60
N SER A 233 12.60 -7.81 10.12
CA SER A 233 11.37 -8.46 9.70
C SER A 233 10.53 -7.52 8.83
N ALA A 234 9.52 -8.05 8.14
CA ALA A 234 8.52 -7.24 7.46
C ALA A 234 7.23 -7.20 8.31
N ARG A 235 6.65 -6.01 8.50
CA ARG A 235 5.28 -5.88 8.97
C ARG A 235 4.35 -6.00 7.78
N THR A 236 3.35 -6.84 7.88
CA THR A 236 2.38 -7.06 6.83
C THR A 236 0.98 -6.75 7.34
N PHE A 237 0.19 -6.07 6.50
CA PHE A 237 -1.19 -5.70 6.81
C PHE A 237 -2.08 -6.16 5.68
N ARG A 238 -3.21 -6.78 5.98
CA ARG A 238 -4.23 -7.02 4.96
C ARG A 238 -4.89 -5.69 4.60
N ALA A 239 -4.67 -5.22 3.39
CA ALA A 239 -5.05 -3.90 2.92
C ALA A 239 -6.13 -3.95 1.83
N ASP A 240 -7.17 -4.76 2.07
CA ASP A 240 -8.32 -4.82 1.16
C ASP A 240 -9.10 -3.51 1.24
N GLY A 241 -9.23 -2.79 0.12
CA GLY A 241 -9.93 -1.51 0.08
C GLY A 241 -9.34 -0.54 -0.95
N ARG A 242 -9.31 0.72 -0.61
CA ARG A 242 -8.83 1.79 -1.49
C ARG A 242 -7.46 2.28 -1.06
N VAL A 243 -6.60 2.55 -2.05
CA VAL A 243 -5.23 3.01 -1.83
C VAL A 243 -4.92 4.21 -2.73
N VAL A 244 -4.00 5.05 -2.29
CA VAL A 244 -3.45 6.15 -3.08
C VAL A 244 -1.97 5.86 -3.32
N ILE A 245 -1.56 5.81 -4.57
CA ILE A 245 -0.15 5.66 -4.95
C ILE A 245 0.51 7.02 -4.89
N ASP A 246 1.42 7.20 -3.94
CA ASP A 246 2.12 8.48 -3.75
C ASP A 246 3.50 8.25 -3.11
N PRO A 247 4.50 7.86 -3.91
CA PRO A 247 5.86 7.67 -3.42
C PRO A 247 6.50 8.96 -2.89
N ILE A 248 6.09 10.14 -3.40
CA ILE A 248 6.66 11.44 -3.03
C ILE A 248 6.26 11.81 -1.60
N SER A 249 4.97 11.75 -1.29
CA SER A 249 4.48 12.02 0.06
C SER A 249 4.93 10.94 1.05
N PHE A 250 5.06 9.69 0.61
CA PHE A 250 5.59 8.62 1.43
C PHE A 250 7.03 8.89 1.89
N GLU A 251 7.94 9.23 0.97
CA GLU A 251 9.33 9.58 1.30
C GLU A 251 9.40 10.75 2.29
N ARG A 252 8.53 11.76 2.13
CA ARG A 252 8.48 12.96 2.97
C ARG A 252 7.95 12.67 4.38
N GLN A 253 6.91 11.85 4.50
CA GLN A 253 6.22 11.63 5.78
C GLN A 253 6.84 10.51 6.62
N GLU A 254 7.30 9.43 5.97
CA GLU A 254 7.84 8.24 6.64
C GLU A 254 9.19 7.83 6.01
N PRO A 255 10.24 8.68 6.11
CA PRO A 255 11.51 8.49 5.39
C PRO A 255 12.24 7.20 5.78
N GLU A 256 12.08 6.70 7.02
CA GLU A 256 12.71 5.45 7.46
C GLU A 256 12.01 4.23 6.84
N ILE A 257 10.68 4.20 6.89
CA ILE A 257 9.90 3.11 6.27
C ILE A 257 10.12 3.12 4.77
N TRP A 258 10.14 4.29 4.16
CA TRP A 258 10.44 4.47 2.74
C TRP A 258 11.80 3.88 2.35
N ARG A 259 12.86 4.25 3.08
CA ARG A 259 14.21 3.72 2.83
C ARG A 259 14.25 2.20 2.91
N ASN A 260 13.62 1.62 3.93
CA ASN A 260 13.53 0.17 4.08
C ASN A 260 12.75 -0.49 2.93
N CYS A 261 11.67 0.13 2.47
CA CYS A 261 10.90 -0.35 1.32
C CYS A 261 11.75 -0.40 0.04
N ILE A 262 12.54 0.64 -0.23
CA ILE A 262 13.39 0.71 -1.42
C ILE A 262 14.55 -0.29 -1.33
N GLN A 263 15.23 -0.35 -0.19
CA GLN A 263 16.35 -1.29 0.01
C GLN A 263 15.91 -2.75 -0.07
N SER A 264 14.80 -3.11 0.58
CA SER A 264 14.28 -4.48 0.55
C SER A 264 13.74 -4.90 -0.80
N ALA A 265 13.28 -3.95 -1.60
CA ALA A 265 12.85 -4.22 -2.97
C ALA A 265 14.03 -4.41 -3.93
N GLY A 266 15.29 -4.23 -3.44
CA GLY A 266 16.46 -4.32 -4.30
C GLY A 266 16.52 -3.26 -5.41
N VAL A 267 15.69 -2.23 -5.34
CA VAL A 267 15.67 -1.15 -6.33
C VAL A 267 16.77 -0.16 -6.01
N SER A 268 17.77 -0.06 -6.88
CA SER A 268 18.80 0.97 -6.81
C SER A 268 18.56 2.01 -7.90
N ILE A 269 18.61 3.27 -7.48
CA ILE A 269 18.53 4.42 -8.39
C ILE A 269 19.95 4.81 -8.71
N ASP A 270 20.34 4.71 -9.98
CA ASP A 270 21.67 5.10 -10.44
C ASP A 270 21.92 6.59 -10.18
N ARG A 271 23.00 6.91 -9.45
CA ARG A 271 23.36 8.30 -9.12
C ARG A 271 23.81 9.09 -10.36
N GLU A 272 24.40 8.42 -11.34
CA GLU A 272 24.90 9.08 -12.55
C GLU A 272 23.80 9.39 -13.56
N GLU A 273 22.75 8.61 -13.64
CA GLU A 273 21.58 8.92 -14.47
C GLU A 273 20.78 10.12 -13.96
N ARG A 274 20.94 10.53 -12.69
CA ARG A 274 20.29 11.73 -12.10
C ARG A 274 20.55 13.02 -12.88
N SER A 275 21.69 13.13 -13.57
CA SER A 275 22.07 14.35 -14.31
C SER A 275 21.60 14.37 -15.77
N LYS A 276 21.22 13.23 -16.33
CA LYS A 276 20.91 13.08 -17.77
C LYS A 276 19.43 12.89 -18.07
N ILE A 277 18.59 12.52 -17.10
CA ILE A 277 17.17 12.19 -17.35
C ILE A 277 16.28 13.37 -16.99
N LYS A 278 16.14 14.31 -17.93
CA LYS A 278 15.06 15.32 -17.99
C LYS A 278 14.02 14.98 -19.07
N LYS A 279 13.77 13.71 -19.36
CA LYS A 279 12.68 13.32 -20.27
C LYS A 279 11.79 12.32 -19.57
N GLU A 280 10.51 12.64 -19.46
CA GLU A 280 9.45 11.66 -19.20
C GLU A 280 9.69 10.45 -20.11
N VAL A 281 10.11 9.35 -19.51
CA VAL A 281 10.29 8.10 -20.27
C VAL A 281 8.88 7.56 -20.48
N LEU A 282 8.35 7.78 -21.67
CA LEU A 282 7.14 7.08 -22.11
C LEU A 282 7.44 5.58 -22.08
N ILE A 283 6.75 4.85 -21.22
CA ILE A 283 6.87 3.38 -21.16
C ILE A 283 6.40 2.83 -22.51
N ARG A 284 7.30 2.22 -23.25
CA ARG A 284 6.95 1.56 -24.50
C ARG A 284 6.26 0.23 -24.21
N GLU A 285 5.35 -0.21 -25.04
CA GLU A 285 4.71 -1.52 -24.88
C GLU A 285 5.72 -2.67 -24.84
N SER A 286 6.83 -2.54 -25.59
CA SER A 286 7.96 -3.47 -25.56
C SER A 286 8.64 -3.59 -24.21
N ASP A 287 8.44 -2.64 -23.30
CA ASP A 287 9.10 -2.57 -22.00
C ASP A 287 8.18 -3.02 -20.85
N PHE A 288 6.90 -3.24 -21.10
CA PHE A 288 5.93 -3.63 -20.07
C PHE A 288 6.34 -4.89 -19.31
N TRP A 289 6.96 -5.87 -19.97
CA TRP A 289 7.36 -7.12 -19.36
C TRP A 289 8.47 -6.98 -18.30
N ARG A 290 9.17 -5.85 -18.28
CA ARG A 290 10.25 -5.56 -17.32
C ARG A 290 9.89 -4.48 -16.30
N CYS A 291 8.60 -4.12 -16.17
CA CYS A 291 8.14 -3.26 -15.08
C CYS A 291 8.22 -4.01 -13.73
N VAL A 292 8.68 -3.32 -12.70
CA VAL A 292 8.69 -3.88 -11.33
C VAL A 292 7.29 -4.24 -10.88
N PRO A 293 7.14 -5.29 -10.04
CA PRO A 293 5.82 -5.74 -9.59
C PRO A 293 5.18 -4.83 -8.53
N GLN A 294 5.84 -3.76 -8.12
CA GLN A 294 5.51 -3.05 -6.89
C GLN A 294 5.31 -1.56 -7.13
N LEU A 295 4.36 -0.97 -6.40
CA LEU A 295 4.16 0.47 -6.26
C LEU A 295 4.12 0.86 -4.79
N TYR A 296 4.27 2.15 -4.50
CA TYR A 296 4.40 2.68 -3.15
C TYR A 296 3.32 3.72 -2.90
N GLY A 297 2.72 3.69 -1.72
CA GLY A 297 1.62 4.59 -1.41
C GLY A 297 1.01 4.36 -0.04
N PHE A 298 -0.24 4.79 0.12
CA PHE A 298 -0.98 4.79 1.37
C PHE A 298 -2.28 3.97 1.25
N SER A 299 -2.53 3.11 2.21
CA SER A 299 -3.81 2.41 2.35
C SER A 299 -4.77 3.21 3.21
N LEU A 300 -5.91 3.61 2.64
CA LEU A 300 -6.96 4.31 3.38
C LEU A 300 -7.69 3.39 4.37
N ALA A 301 -7.68 2.06 4.13
CA ALA A 301 -8.33 1.08 5.00
C ALA A 301 -7.55 0.84 6.31
N VAL A 302 -6.23 0.61 6.20
CA VAL A 302 -5.36 0.35 7.36
C VAL A 302 -4.58 1.58 7.82
N LYS A 303 -4.67 2.70 7.09
CA LYS A 303 -4.02 3.99 7.39
C LYS A 303 -2.51 3.87 7.56
N GLN A 304 -1.88 3.15 6.64
CA GLN A 304 -0.44 2.92 6.66
C GLN A 304 0.17 3.16 5.28
N TRP A 305 1.37 3.70 5.29
CA TRP A 305 2.26 3.77 4.13
C TRP A 305 2.94 2.42 3.92
N GLY A 306 3.22 2.06 2.68
CA GLY A 306 3.97 0.85 2.38
C GLY A 306 4.04 0.51 0.90
N ARG A 307 4.49 -0.71 0.65
CA ARG A 307 4.64 -1.31 -0.66
C ARG A 307 3.42 -2.16 -1.00
N PHE A 308 2.92 -2.02 -2.21
CA PHE A 308 1.77 -2.74 -2.76
C PHE A 308 2.19 -3.54 -3.98
N GLU A 309 1.70 -4.77 -4.10
CA GLU A 309 1.86 -5.56 -5.31
C GLU A 309 0.85 -5.11 -6.38
N ILE A 310 1.34 -4.90 -7.62
CA ILE A 310 0.51 -4.39 -8.73
C ILE A 310 -0.63 -5.34 -9.09
N ASP A 311 -0.40 -6.64 -8.91
CA ASP A 311 -1.40 -7.67 -9.25
C ASP A 311 -2.70 -7.51 -8.46
N GLY A 312 -2.60 -7.00 -7.21
CA GLY A 312 -3.75 -6.69 -6.37
C GLY A 312 -4.50 -5.40 -6.73
N MET A 313 -3.97 -4.57 -7.66
CA MET A 313 -4.57 -3.30 -8.04
C MET A 313 -5.66 -3.47 -9.09
N SER A 314 -6.72 -2.69 -8.96
CA SER A 314 -7.84 -2.64 -9.90
C SER A 314 -8.51 -1.26 -9.91
N GLU A 315 -9.37 -1.02 -10.88
CA GLU A 315 -10.20 0.19 -10.90
C GLU A 315 -11.21 0.18 -9.76
N ILE A 316 -11.53 1.38 -9.27
CA ILE A 316 -12.55 1.55 -8.25
C ILE A 316 -13.92 1.32 -8.87
N LYS A 317 -14.73 0.50 -8.23
CA LYS A 317 -16.15 0.40 -8.50
C LYS A 317 -16.87 1.43 -7.63
N TRP A 318 -17.26 2.52 -8.24
CA TRP A 318 -17.96 3.60 -7.57
C TRP A 318 -19.39 3.21 -7.21
N ARG A 319 -19.90 3.78 -6.13
CA ARG A 319 -21.30 3.65 -5.70
C ARG A 319 -22.04 4.94 -5.99
N ASP A 320 -22.34 5.19 -7.24
CA ASP A 320 -22.99 6.42 -7.69
C ASP A 320 -24.36 6.63 -7.03
N ASP A 321 -25.01 5.55 -6.58
CA ASP A 321 -26.28 5.57 -5.86
C ASP A 321 -26.15 5.90 -4.34
N ALA A 322 -24.94 6.02 -3.82
CA ALA A 322 -24.71 6.27 -2.40
C ALA A 322 -25.30 7.62 -1.94
N TRP A 323 -25.16 8.63 -2.79
CA TRP A 323 -25.72 9.96 -2.54
C TRP A 323 -27.24 9.96 -2.52
N ASP A 324 -27.89 9.27 -3.45
CA ASP A 324 -29.34 9.18 -3.54
C ASP A 324 -29.95 8.44 -2.35
N LYS A 325 -29.28 7.41 -1.88
CA LYS A 325 -29.66 6.61 -0.70
C LYS A 325 -29.42 7.31 0.63
N LEU A 326 -28.69 8.41 0.63
CA LEU A 326 -28.45 9.17 1.86
C LEU A 326 -29.74 9.84 2.35
N VAL A 327 -30.14 9.55 3.58
CA VAL A 327 -31.38 10.09 4.19
C VAL A 327 -31.04 11.36 4.98
N VAL A 328 -31.00 12.47 4.27
CA VAL A 328 -30.83 13.83 4.81
C VAL A 328 -31.98 14.67 4.27
N ASP A 329 -32.35 15.77 4.92
CA ASP A 329 -33.37 16.67 4.36
C ASP A 329 -32.93 17.24 3.00
N ALA A 330 -33.88 17.54 2.13
CA ALA A 330 -33.60 17.94 0.75
C ALA A 330 -32.81 19.24 0.65
N GLU A 331 -33.08 20.20 1.53
CA GLU A 331 -32.38 21.48 1.56
C GLU A 331 -30.90 21.31 1.95
N SER A 332 -30.60 20.57 3.04
CA SER A 332 -29.24 20.22 3.43
C SER A 332 -28.50 19.43 2.36
N LYS A 333 -29.22 18.52 1.67
CA LYS A 333 -28.64 17.70 0.59
C LYS A 333 -28.23 18.56 -0.61
N ASP A 334 -29.12 19.48 -1.03
CA ASP A 334 -28.83 20.40 -2.12
C ASP A 334 -27.69 21.37 -1.79
N LEU A 335 -27.66 21.89 -0.56
CA LEU A 335 -26.59 22.76 -0.07
C LEU A 335 -25.22 22.05 -0.07
N ILE A 336 -25.14 20.84 0.48
CA ILE A 336 -23.88 20.06 0.46
C ILE A 336 -23.45 19.84 -0.99
N TYR A 337 -24.39 19.36 -1.84
CA TYR A 337 -24.09 19.06 -3.24
C TYR A 337 -23.52 20.27 -3.97
N SER A 338 -24.19 21.43 -3.84
CA SER A 338 -23.77 22.67 -4.50
C SER A 338 -22.40 23.15 -4.05
N LEU A 339 -22.14 23.17 -2.73
CA LEU A 339 -20.88 23.62 -2.18
C LEU A 339 -19.71 22.70 -2.50
N VAL A 340 -19.95 21.39 -2.59
CA VAL A 340 -18.93 20.40 -2.88
C VAL A 340 -18.63 20.32 -4.37
N LYS A 341 -19.67 20.37 -5.23
CA LYS A 341 -19.52 20.32 -6.68
C LYS A 341 -18.82 21.54 -7.26
N PHE A 342 -19.13 22.72 -6.71
CA PHE A 342 -18.57 23.99 -7.14
C PHE A 342 -17.46 24.49 -6.22
N HIS A 343 -16.88 23.60 -5.40
CA HIS A 343 -15.73 23.93 -4.57
C HIS A 343 -14.58 24.48 -5.42
N GLY A 344 -14.01 25.62 -4.99
CA GLY A 344 -12.95 26.31 -5.73
C GLY A 344 -13.40 27.14 -6.95
N GLN A 345 -14.71 27.16 -7.27
CA GLN A 345 -15.28 27.96 -8.35
C GLN A 345 -16.10 29.12 -7.77
N GLY A 346 -15.47 30.01 -7.05
CA GLY A 346 -16.22 31.07 -6.40
C GLY A 346 -15.38 32.31 -6.11
N PHE A 347 -15.86 33.08 -5.14
CA PHE A 347 -15.21 34.30 -4.65
C PHE A 347 -13.79 33.98 -4.18
N THR A 348 -12.79 34.64 -4.77
CA THR A 348 -11.41 34.59 -4.32
C THR A 348 -11.23 35.65 -3.23
N ASP A 349 -10.70 35.25 -2.07
CA ASP A 349 -10.44 36.18 -0.96
C ASP A 349 -9.45 37.28 -1.38
N ILE A 350 -9.52 38.41 -0.70
CA ILE A 350 -8.64 39.57 -0.94
C ILE A 350 -7.16 39.19 -0.72
N ILE A 351 -6.89 38.18 0.11
CA ILE A 351 -5.54 37.69 0.39
C ILE A 351 -5.45 36.27 -0.18
N GLU A 352 -4.59 36.09 -1.19
CA GLU A 352 -4.32 34.79 -1.77
C GLU A 352 -3.83 33.78 -0.71
N GLY A 353 -4.42 32.57 -0.69
CA GLY A 353 -4.05 31.50 0.22
C GLY A 353 -4.83 31.44 1.54
N LYS A 354 -5.79 32.35 1.79
CA LYS A 354 -6.73 32.27 2.91
C LYS A 354 -8.11 31.81 2.44
N GLY A 355 -8.70 30.84 3.17
CA GLY A 355 -10.14 30.60 3.14
C GLY A 355 -10.73 29.90 1.93
N GLY A 356 -9.92 29.22 1.10
CA GLY A 356 -10.45 28.46 -0.06
C GLY A 356 -11.17 27.16 0.29
N GLY A 357 -11.09 26.67 1.52
CA GLY A 357 -11.66 25.41 1.94
C GLY A 357 -13.15 25.48 2.30
N THR A 358 -13.89 24.39 2.05
CA THR A 358 -15.28 24.25 2.51
C THR A 358 -15.31 23.30 3.70
N ILE A 359 -15.65 23.84 4.88
CA ILE A 359 -15.70 23.10 6.14
C ILE A 359 -17.15 22.87 6.53
N PHE A 360 -17.55 21.61 6.58
CA PHE A 360 -18.86 21.16 7.04
C PHE A 360 -18.77 20.65 8.48
N LEU A 361 -19.65 21.11 9.34
CA LEU A 361 -19.85 20.56 10.68
C LEU A 361 -21.12 19.71 10.70
N LEU A 362 -20.95 18.40 10.86
CA LEU A 362 -22.06 17.45 10.98
C LEU A 362 -22.27 17.12 12.46
N HIS A 363 -23.34 17.59 13.04
CA HIS A 363 -23.60 17.40 14.46
C HIS A 363 -24.93 16.69 14.72
N GLY A 364 -25.03 15.97 15.84
CA GLY A 364 -26.23 15.24 16.25
C GLY A 364 -25.92 13.90 16.90
N LYS A 365 -26.97 13.18 17.34
CA LYS A 365 -26.82 11.89 18.02
C LYS A 365 -26.04 10.87 17.18
N PRO A 366 -25.33 9.89 17.79
CA PRO A 366 -24.60 8.86 17.06
C PRO A 366 -25.51 7.96 16.23
N GLY A 367 -25.00 7.47 15.10
CA GLY A 367 -25.69 6.49 14.24
C GLY A 367 -26.72 7.08 13.25
N TRP A 368 -26.83 8.40 13.12
CA TRP A 368 -27.78 9.08 12.19
C TRP A 368 -27.18 9.51 10.86
N GLY A 369 -26.03 8.96 10.47
CA GLY A 369 -25.52 9.10 9.12
C GLY A 369 -24.49 10.21 8.90
N LYS A 370 -23.94 10.86 9.95
CA LYS A 370 -22.92 11.92 9.82
C LYS A 370 -21.71 11.45 8.99
N THR A 371 -21.05 10.39 9.40
CA THR A 371 -19.91 9.80 8.68
C THR A 371 -20.32 9.32 7.29
N ALA A 372 -21.52 8.70 7.16
CA ALA A 372 -22.04 8.23 5.88
C ALA A 372 -22.26 9.36 4.84
N SER A 373 -22.48 10.60 5.30
CA SER A 373 -22.60 11.74 4.41
C SER A 373 -21.27 12.11 3.76
N ALA A 374 -20.17 12.10 4.51
CA ALA A 374 -18.83 12.31 3.95
C ALA A 374 -18.45 11.16 2.99
N GLU A 375 -18.79 9.91 3.34
CA GLU A 375 -18.61 8.76 2.45
C GLU A 375 -19.39 8.94 1.14
N ALA A 376 -20.66 9.31 1.21
CA ALA A 376 -21.50 9.51 0.03
C ALA A 376 -21.02 10.67 -0.86
N VAL A 377 -20.50 11.74 -0.26
CA VAL A 377 -19.89 12.86 -0.98
C VAL A 377 -18.64 12.42 -1.72
N ALA A 378 -17.76 11.65 -1.08
CA ALA A 378 -16.55 11.14 -1.71
C ALA A 378 -16.87 10.20 -2.90
N GLU A 379 -17.91 9.35 -2.77
CA GLU A 379 -18.42 8.54 -3.89
C GLU A 379 -18.96 9.40 -5.03
N LEU A 380 -19.77 10.41 -4.71
CA LEU A 380 -20.36 11.32 -5.69
C LEU A 380 -19.31 12.11 -6.49
N LEU A 381 -18.23 12.52 -5.82
CA LEU A 381 -17.15 13.27 -6.45
C LEU A 381 -16.10 12.37 -7.13
N HIS A 382 -16.17 11.06 -6.94
CA HIS A 382 -15.12 10.11 -7.32
C HIS A 382 -13.74 10.48 -6.74
N LYS A 383 -13.72 10.95 -5.47
CA LYS A 383 -12.51 11.37 -4.76
C LYS A 383 -12.16 10.43 -3.61
N PRO A 384 -10.89 10.38 -3.19
CA PRO A 384 -10.51 9.67 -1.99
C PRO A 384 -11.22 10.24 -0.76
N LEU A 385 -11.68 9.37 0.13
CA LEU A 385 -12.10 9.76 1.48
C LEU A 385 -10.97 9.45 2.46
N TYR A 386 -10.35 10.48 3.01
CA TYR A 386 -9.38 10.32 4.07
C TYR A 386 -10.05 10.54 5.42
N SER A 387 -10.42 9.45 6.09
CA SER A 387 -11.08 9.51 7.40
C SER A 387 -10.06 9.35 8.51
N VAL A 388 -10.02 10.30 9.44
CA VAL A 388 -9.12 10.33 10.60
C VAL A 388 -9.96 10.51 11.86
N SER A 389 -9.73 9.67 12.87
CA SER A 389 -10.30 9.89 14.20
C SER A 389 -9.40 10.81 15.02
N VAL A 390 -10.00 11.57 15.91
CA VAL A 390 -9.27 12.48 16.79
C VAL A 390 -8.20 11.76 17.63
N GLY A 391 -8.47 10.54 18.04
CA GLY A 391 -7.51 9.73 18.80
C GLY A 391 -6.21 9.43 18.04
N GLU A 392 -6.23 9.48 16.71
CA GLU A 392 -5.04 9.26 15.85
C GLU A 392 -4.13 10.49 15.78
N LEU A 393 -4.62 11.67 16.16
CA LEU A 393 -3.86 12.93 16.06
C LEU A 393 -2.83 13.10 17.19
N GLY A 394 -2.95 12.33 18.28
CA GLY A 394 -2.04 12.39 19.42
C GLY A 394 -2.53 13.31 20.54
N THR A 395 -1.85 13.26 21.68
CA THR A 395 -2.24 13.93 22.93
C THR A 395 -1.39 15.13 23.30
N SER A 396 -0.31 15.41 22.55
CA SER A 396 0.52 16.61 22.73
C SER A 396 0.32 17.60 21.59
N THR A 397 0.50 18.89 21.88
CA THR A 397 0.32 19.97 20.91
C THR A 397 1.24 19.82 19.68
N ASP A 398 2.50 19.45 19.89
CA ASP A 398 3.48 19.30 18.81
C ASP A 398 3.17 18.09 17.92
N ALA A 399 2.77 16.95 18.54
CA ALA A 399 2.37 15.76 17.79
C ALA A 399 1.10 16.03 16.97
N LEU A 400 0.12 16.71 17.56
CA LEU A 400 -1.10 17.16 16.88
C LEU A 400 -0.76 18.04 15.68
N GLU A 401 0.04 19.10 15.88
CA GLU A 401 0.38 20.03 14.81
C GLU A 401 1.07 19.30 13.64
N LYS A 402 2.08 18.50 13.94
CA LYS A 402 2.81 17.74 12.91
C LYS A 402 1.91 16.79 12.14
N ARG A 403 1.10 15.99 12.86
CA ARG A 403 0.22 14.99 12.23
C ARG A 403 -0.90 15.64 11.43
N LEU A 404 -1.59 16.64 12.01
CA LEU A 404 -2.67 17.32 11.33
C LEU A 404 -2.17 18.07 10.08
N ARG A 405 -1.02 18.75 10.15
CA ARG A 405 -0.39 19.38 8.99
C ARG A 405 -0.12 18.34 7.89
N ASN A 406 0.47 17.20 8.23
CA ASN A 406 0.74 16.12 7.29
C ASN A 406 -0.54 15.59 6.63
N ILE A 407 -1.62 15.42 7.40
CA ILE A 407 -2.93 14.98 6.90
C ILE A 407 -3.53 16.01 5.94
N LEU A 408 -3.52 17.28 6.33
CA LEU A 408 -4.04 18.37 5.48
C LEU A 408 -3.26 18.50 4.17
N ASP A 409 -1.93 18.40 4.22
CA ASP A 409 -1.06 18.45 3.05
C ASP A 409 -1.38 17.32 2.05
N VAL A 410 -1.46 16.08 2.52
CA VAL A 410 -1.76 14.96 1.60
C VAL A 410 -3.21 14.99 1.12
N ALA A 411 -4.14 15.47 1.93
CA ALA A 411 -5.54 15.61 1.51
C ALA A 411 -5.66 16.58 0.32
N VAL A 412 -4.89 17.66 0.32
CA VAL A 412 -4.83 18.61 -0.80
C VAL A 412 -4.14 17.99 -2.02
N ILE A 413 -2.99 17.30 -1.83
CA ILE A 413 -2.25 16.64 -2.94
C ILE A 413 -3.12 15.59 -3.63
N TRP A 414 -3.89 14.82 -2.85
CA TRP A 414 -4.75 13.77 -3.39
C TRP A 414 -6.12 14.27 -3.87
N ASP A 415 -6.41 15.57 -3.71
CA ASP A 415 -7.74 16.15 -3.92
C ASP A 415 -8.82 15.35 -3.16
N ALA A 416 -8.50 14.97 -1.92
CA ALA A 416 -9.32 14.10 -1.11
C ALA A 416 -10.38 14.86 -0.31
N VAL A 417 -11.51 14.21 -0.09
CA VAL A 417 -12.46 14.62 0.95
C VAL A 417 -11.88 14.19 2.29
N LEU A 418 -11.63 15.14 3.18
CA LEU A 418 -11.12 14.87 4.52
C LEU A 418 -12.28 14.76 5.52
N LEU A 419 -12.28 13.71 6.33
CA LEU A 419 -13.22 13.52 7.43
C LEU A 419 -12.45 13.44 8.74
N LEU A 420 -12.69 14.40 9.63
CA LEU A 420 -12.24 14.32 11.03
C LEU A 420 -13.42 13.88 11.89
N ASP A 421 -13.42 12.60 12.24
CA ASP A 421 -14.53 11.97 12.97
C ASP A 421 -14.34 12.13 14.49
N GLU A 422 -15.43 12.38 15.21
CA GLU A 422 -15.45 12.59 16.65
C GLU A 422 -14.56 13.76 17.10
N ALA A 423 -14.65 14.91 16.42
CA ALA A 423 -13.85 16.10 16.70
C ALA A 423 -14.23 16.83 18.00
N ASP A 424 -15.01 16.20 18.87
CA ASP A 424 -15.58 16.78 20.09
C ASP A 424 -14.54 17.50 20.96
N ILE A 425 -13.37 16.88 21.17
CA ILE A 425 -12.30 17.39 22.03
C ILE A 425 -11.75 18.75 21.54
N PHE A 426 -11.67 18.92 20.22
CA PHE A 426 -11.13 20.16 19.64
C PHE A 426 -12.19 21.23 19.44
N LEU A 427 -13.46 20.83 19.25
CA LEU A 427 -14.56 21.75 19.02
C LEU A 427 -15.13 22.35 20.29
N GLU A 428 -14.92 21.70 21.44
CA GLU A 428 -15.48 22.08 22.71
C GLU A 428 -14.87 23.40 23.22
N GLU A 429 -15.68 24.23 23.87
CA GLU A 429 -15.31 25.53 24.45
C GLU A 429 -14.08 25.44 25.36
N ARG A 430 -13.21 26.44 25.28
CA ARG A 430 -11.99 26.52 26.07
C ARG A 430 -12.29 26.61 27.56
N ASP A 431 -11.54 25.88 28.38
CA ASP A 431 -11.64 25.86 29.82
C ASP A 431 -10.42 26.56 30.43
N GLU A 432 -10.65 27.50 31.34
CA GLU A 432 -9.58 28.27 32.02
C GLU A 432 -8.58 27.36 32.75
N HIS A 433 -9.02 26.16 33.16
CA HIS A 433 -8.19 25.22 33.93
C HIS A 433 -7.40 24.22 33.06
N ASN A 434 -7.61 24.18 31.72
CA ASN A 434 -6.97 23.19 30.85
C ASN A 434 -6.13 23.84 29.74
N ILE A 435 -4.97 24.39 30.13
CA ILE A 435 -4.06 25.11 29.22
C ILE A 435 -3.59 24.23 28.06
N ALA A 436 -3.27 22.95 28.30
CA ALA A 436 -2.79 22.03 27.26
C ALA A 436 -3.86 21.79 26.17
N ARG A 437 -5.12 21.60 26.57
CA ARG A 437 -6.23 21.45 25.65
C ARG A 437 -6.49 22.75 24.87
N ASN A 438 -6.47 23.89 25.55
CA ASN A 438 -6.65 25.19 24.90
C ASN A 438 -5.57 25.45 23.82
N ALA A 439 -4.32 25.05 24.08
CA ALA A 439 -3.25 25.11 23.10
C ALA A 439 -3.54 24.21 21.88
N MET A 440 -4.03 22.99 22.07
CA MET A 440 -4.43 22.08 20.99
C MET A 440 -5.58 22.66 20.15
N VAL A 441 -6.61 23.26 20.79
CA VAL A 441 -7.71 23.95 20.10
C VAL A 441 -7.16 25.13 19.26
N GLY A 442 -6.22 25.89 19.79
CA GLY A 442 -5.58 27.00 19.07
C GLY A 442 -4.82 26.54 17.80
N VAL A 443 -4.06 25.44 17.90
CA VAL A 443 -3.37 24.82 16.75
C VAL A 443 -4.37 24.33 15.70
N PHE A 444 -5.43 23.64 16.15
CA PHE A 444 -6.46 23.12 15.27
C PHE A 444 -7.15 24.25 14.49
N LEU A 445 -7.59 25.32 15.18
CA LEU A 445 -8.20 26.51 14.56
C LEU A 445 -7.29 27.16 13.53
N ARG A 446 -6.00 27.30 13.84
CA ARG A 446 -5.01 27.90 12.94
C ARG A 446 -4.83 27.05 11.67
N LEU A 447 -4.70 25.74 11.80
CA LEU A 447 -4.50 24.86 10.65
C LEU A 447 -5.73 24.77 9.74
N LEU A 448 -6.94 24.81 10.31
CA LEU A 448 -8.18 24.84 9.53
C LEU A 448 -8.32 26.10 8.67
N GLU A 449 -7.80 27.24 9.12
CA GLU A 449 -7.87 28.51 8.39
C GLU A 449 -7.14 28.47 7.04
N TYR A 450 -6.12 27.60 6.91
CA TYR A 450 -5.31 27.46 5.71
C TYR A 450 -5.65 26.22 4.89
N HIS A 451 -6.66 25.46 5.27
CA HIS A 451 -7.08 24.27 4.51
C HIS A 451 -7.88 24.68 3.27
N ASN A 452 -7.48 24.21 2.10
CA ASN A 452 -8.08 24.56 0.80
C ASN A 452 -8.89 23.41 0.18
N GLY A 453 -9.27 22.38 0.96
CA GLY A 453 -10.04 21.23 0.50
C GLY A 453 -11.45 21.19 1.06
N VAL A 454 -12.14 20.08 0.78
CA VAL A 454 -13.42 19.73 1.40
C VAL A 454 -13.17 18.98 2.69
N LEU A 455 -13.62 19.53 3.81
CA LEU A 455 -13.44 18.98 5.15
C LEU A 455 -14.78 18.77 5.85
N PHE A 456 -15.01 17.57 6.33
CA PHE A 456 -16.12 17.23 7.22
C PHE A 456 -15.61 17.05 8.65
N LEU A 457 -16.22 17.76 9.59
CA LEU A 457 -16.07 17.58 11.01
C LEU A 457 -17.31 16.91 11.56
N THR A 458 -17.19 15.85 12.36
CA THR A 458 -18.35 15.27 13.04
C THR A 458 -18.25 15.47 14.55
N THR A 459 -19.38 15.72 15.17
CA THR A 459 -19.50 15.81 16.63
C THR A 459 -20.80 15.21 17.13
N ASN A 460 -20.76 14.62 18.31
CA ASN A 460 -21.93 14.18 19.06
C ASN A 460 -22.38 15.22 20.10
N ARG A 461 -21.57 16.24 20.37
CA ARG A 461 -21.78 17.27 21.40
C ARG A 461 -22.00 18.65 20.78
N VAL A 462 -23.23 19.18 20.88
CA VAL A 462 -23.60 20.44 20.22
C VAL A 462 -23.57 21.64 21.17
N LYS A 463 -23.71 21.42 22.47
CA LYS A 463 -24.01 22.48 23.45
C LYS A 463 -22.83 23.34 23.89
N LYS A 464 -21.59 23.03 23.47
CA LYS A 464 -20.37 23.68 23.96
C LYS A 464 -19.31 23.85 22.84
N ILE A 465 -19.71 24.28 21.64
CA ILE A 465 -18.75 24.56 20.57
C ILE A 465 -18.15 25.94 20.79
N ASP A 466 -16.81 26.04 20.78
CA ASP A 466 -16.08 27.29 20.88
C ASP A 466 -16.48 28.24 19.75
N SER A 467 -16.81 29.48 20.09
CA SER A 467 -17.31 30.49 19.15
C SER A 467 -16.33 30.80 18.00
N ALA A 468 -15.03 30.58 18.20
CA ALA A 468 -14.02 30.73 17.17
C ALA A 468 -14.19 29.82 15.97
N PHE A 469 -14.93 28.70 16.11
CA PHE A 469 -15.26 27.82 14.98
C PHE A 469 -16.34 28.40 14.07
N TYR A 470 -17.23 29.24 14.58
CA TYR A 470 -18.36 29.77 13.77
C TYR A 470 -17.89 30.58 12.55
N SER A 471 -16.73 31.22 12.64
CA SER A 471 -16.17 31.99 11.51
C SER A 471 -15.45 31.11 10.47
N ARG A 472 -15.19 29.84 10.77
CA ARG A 472 -14.43 28.89 9.91
C ARG A 472 -15.32 27.81 9.30
N ILE A 473 -16.43 27.49 9.96
CA ILE A 473 -17.41 26.51 9.47
C ILE A 473 -18.25 27.16 8.38
N SER A 474 -18.17 26.61 7.18
CA SER A 474 -18.99 27.09 6.05
C SER A 474 -20.46 26.72 6.24
N VAL A 475 -20.73 25.51 6.73
CA VAL A 475 -22.08 25.00 6.95
C VAL A 475 -22.11 24.06 8.16
N ALA A 476 -23.10 24.25 9.04
CA ALA A 476 -23.40 23.35 10.15
C ALA A 476 -24.73 22.63 9.90
N LEU A 477 -24.71 21.30 9.91
CA LEU A 477 -25.86 20.44 9.63
C LEU A 477 -26.24 19.61 10.82
N HIS A 478 -27.53 19.73 11.24
CA HIS A 478 -28.05 18.99 12.37
C HIS A 478 -28.74 17.68 11.93
N TYR A 479 -28.19 16.57 12.34
CA TYR A 479 -28.74 15.23 12.07
C TYR A 479 -29.79 14.85 13.12
N ARG A 480 -31.07 15.04 12.76
CA ARG A 480 -32.22 14.72 13.61
C ARG A 480 -32.79 13.33 13.26
N SER A 481 -33.34 12.69 14.30
CA SER A 481 -33.97 11.36 14.17
C SER A 481 -35.41 11.37 13.65
N GLU A 482 -36.06 12.52 13.77
CA GLU A 482 -37.51 12.63 13.53
C GLU A 482 -37.90 12.33 12.09
N GLY A 483 -38.84 11.40 11.89
CA GLY A 483 -39.45 11.08 10.59
C GLY A 483 -38.55 10.29 9.61
N LYS A 484 -37.29 10.04 9.89
CA LYS A 484 -36.34 9.45 8.93
C LYS A 484 -36.17 7.92 9.04
N ALA A 485 -36.66 7.30 10.12
CA ALA A 485 -36.45 5.88 10.39
C ALA A 485 -36.95 4.96 9.27
N LYS A 486 -38.15 5.24 8.70
CA LYS A 486 -38.72 4.45 7.60
C LYS A 486 -37.81 4.46 6.37
N ALA A 487 -37.33 5.62 5.95
CA ALA A 487 -36.46 5.75 4.79
C ALA A 487 -35.09 5.04 5.00
N VAL A 488 -34.53 5.13 6.22
CA VAL A 488 -33.29 4.43 6.57
C VAL A 488 -33.48 2.92 6.53
N TRP A 489 -34.59 2.40 7.08
CA TRP A 489 -34.92 0.99 6.98
C TRP A 489 -35.07 0.55 5.52
N THR A 490 -35.87 1.26 4.72
CA THR A 490 -36.08 0.95 3.30
C THR A 490 -34.76 0.84 2.54
N ASN A 491 -33.87 1.83 2.70
CA ASN A 491 -32.57 1.86 2.02
C ASN A 491 -31.65 0.73 2.46
N LEU A 492 -31.57 0.43 3.77
CA LEU A 492 -30.71 -0.61 4.28
C LEU A 492 -31.23 -2.03 4.01
N LEU A 493 -32.56 -2.24 4.01
CA LEU A 493 -33.16 -3.51 3.57
C LEU A 493 -32.90 -3.76 2.09
N SER A 494 -33.13 -2.75 1.22
CA SER A 494 -32.81 -2.83 -0.21
C SER A 494 -31.33 -3.13 -0.46
N ALA A 495 -30.42 -2.47 0.26
CA ALA A 495 -29.00 -2.71 0.17
C ALA A 495 -28.59 -4.13 0.61
N ALA A 496 -29.36 -4.73 1.52
CA ALA A 496 -29.15 -6.11 1.99
C ALA A 496 -29.85 -7.16 1.10
N GLY A 497 -30.51 -6.77 0.01
CA GLY A 497 -31.29 -7.66 -0.86
C GLY A 497 -32.55 -8.22 -0.19
N LEU A 498 -33.11 -7.48 0.79
CA LEU A 498 -34.32 -7.83 1.53
C LEU A 498 -35.51 -7.00 1.07
N ASP A 499 -36.71 -7.45 1.39
CA ASP A 499 -37.95 -6.77 1.02
C ASP A 499 -38.06 -5.40 1.72
N PRO A 500 -38.04 -4.28 0.96
CA PRO A 500 -38.14 -2.93 1.52
C PRO A 500 -39.47 -2.64 2.23
N THR A 501 -40.55 -3.37 1.90
CA THR A 501 -41.86 -3.19 2.51
C THR A 501 -41.86 -3.50 4.01
N TRP A 502 -40.95 -4.31 4.48
CA TRP A 502 -40.78 -4.59 5.92
C TRP A 502 -40.41 -3.34 6.75
N ALA A 503 -39.97 -2.27 6.07
CA ALA A 503 -39.70 -1.00 6.74
C ALA A 503 -40.92 -0.44 7.49
N GLU A 504 -42.15 -0.68 7.01
CA GLU A 504 -43.36 -0.21 7.67
C GLU A 504 -43.54 -0.84 9.06
N GLU A 505 -43.35 -2.14 9.15
CA GLU A 505 -43.47 -2.87 10.42
C GLU A 505 -42.26 -2.67 11.36
N LEU A 506 -41.10 -2.23 10.84
CA LEU A 506 -39.90 -2.02 11.61
C LEU A 506 -39.70 -0.56 12.07
N THR A 507 -40.36 0.39 11.43
CA THR A 507 -40.31 1.82 11.77
C THR A 507 -40.69 2.13 13.22
N PRO A 508 -41.67 1.48 13.85
CA PRO A 508 -42.05 1.77 15.25
C PRO A 508 -40.97 1.52 16.29
N PHE A 509 -39.92 0.73 15.94
CA PHE A 509 -38.82 0.47 16.86
C PHE A 509 -37.87 1.67 17.07
N ASN A 510 -37.99 2.73 16.29
CA ASN A 510 -37.24 3.99 16.39
C ASN A 510 -35.73 3.81 16.67
N VAL A 511 -35.05 2.97 15.90
CA VAL A 511 -33.63 2.66 16.00
C VAL A 511 -32.81 3.45 14.97
N ASN A 512 -31.54 3.73 15.29
CA ASN A 512 -30.64 4.46 14.41
C ASN A 512 -30.03 3.55 13.32
N GLY A 513 -29.38 4.14 12.30
CA GLY A 513 -28.83 3.40 11.17
C GLY A 513 -27.78 2.34 11.54
N ARG A 514 -27.00 2.56 12.61
CA ARG A 514 -26.02 1.58 13.11
C ARG A 514 -26.73 0.37 13.72
N GLN A 515 -27.78 0.62 14.49
CA GLN A 515 -28.63 -0.43 15.07
C GLN A 515 -29.37 -1.22 13.99
N ILE A 516 -29.88 -0.56 12.94
CA ILE A 516 -30.50 -1.21 11.78
C ILE A 516 -29.52 -2.15 11.09
N LYS A 517 -28.30 -1.69 10.77
CA LYS A 517 -27.26 -2.55 10.18
C LYS A 517 -26.96 -3.78 11.04
N ASN A 518 -26.85 -3.59 12.35
CA ASN A 518 -26.62 -4.70 13.28
C ASN A 518 -27.80 -5.67 13.32
N ALA A 519 -29.05 -5.16 13.34
CA ALA A 519 -30.25 -5.98 13.32
C ALA A 519 -30.34 -6.83 12.04
N ILE A 520 -30.02 -6.26 10.90
CA ILE A 520 -29.98 -6.99 9.62
C ILE A 520 -28.94 -8.12 9.67
N ARG A 521 -27.72 -7.83 10.14
CA ARG A 521 -26.67 -8.86 10.30
C ARG A 521 -27.10 -9.98 11.24
N MET A 522 -27.64 -9.62 12.41
CA MET A 522 -28.13 -10.60 13.39
C MET A 522 -29.27 -11.43 12.81
N GLY A 523 -30.25 -10.79 12.14
CA GLY A 523 -31.35 -11.49 11.49
C GLY A 523 -30.88 -12.48 10.41
N GLN A 524 -29.91 -12.08 9.58
CA GLN A 524 -29.30 -12.96 8.58
C GLN A 524 -28.59 -14.15 9.25
N THR A 525 -27.85 -13.91 10.34
CA THR A 525 -27.18 -14.98 11.09
C THR A 525 -28.19 -15.95 11.73
N LEU A 526 -29.26 -15.42 12.33
CA LEU A 526 -30.33 -16.24 12.91
C LEU A 526 -31.04 -17.12 11.87
N ALA A 527 -31.23 -16.60 10.66
CA ALA A 527 -31.83 -17.34 9.56
C ALA A 527 -30.90 -18.44 9.04
N ARG A 528 -29.61 -18.12 8.85
CA ARG A 528 -28.57 -19.09 8.47
C ARG A 528 -28.42 -20.24 9.46
N ALA A 529 -28.44 -19.92 10.77
CA ALA A 529 -28.38 -20.93 11.82
C ALA A 529 -29.56 -21.92 11.80
N LYS A 530 -30.64 -21.58 11.11
CA LYS A 530 -31.85 -22.42 10.92
C LYS A 530 -31.98 -22.95 9.49
N ASP A 531 -30.94 -22.79 8.68
CA ASP A 531 -30.89 -23.20 7.27
C ASP A 531 -32.11 -22.76 6.44
N ARG A 532 -32.54 -21.50 6.61
CA ARG A 532 -33.69 -20.91 5.90
C ARG A 532 -33.45 -19.46 5.50
N LYS A 533 -34.28 -18.97 4.60
CA LYS A 533 -34.30 -17.54 4.25
C LYS A 533 -34.71 -16.69 5.45
N ILE A 534 -34.14 -15.48 5.52
CA ILE A 534 -34.47 -14.49 6.55
C ILE A 534 -35.96 -14.10 6.47
N GLN A 535 -36.56 -13.89 7.61
CA GLN A 535 -37.93 -13.43 7.78
C GLN A 535 -37.98 -12.15 8.61
N ILE A 536 -39.03 -11.36 8.48
CA ILE A 536 -39.25 -10.14 9.26
C ILE A 536 -39.22 -10.39 10.78
N SER A 537 -39.67 -11.58 11.21
CA SER A 537 -39.64 -12.02 12.61
C SER A 537 -38.22 -12.12 13.18
N ASP A 538 -37.21 -12.43 12.34
CA ASP A 538 -35.80 -12.49 12.74
C ASP A 538 -35.26 -11.07 12.99
N LEU A 539 -35.63 -10.11 12.14
CA LEU A 539 -35.31 -8.70 12.30
C LEU A 539 -35.98 -8.11 13.54
N LYS A 540 -37.27 -8.35 13.75
CA LYS A 540 -37.97 -7.90 14.96
C LYS A 540 -37.29 -8.43 16.23
N ARG A 541 -36.91 -9.70 16.24
CA ARG A 541 -36.20 -10.31 17.37
C ARG A 541 -34.83 -9.67 17.60
N ALA A 542 -34.08 -9.41 16.52
CA ALA A 542 -32.77 -8.77 16.58
C ALA A 542 -32.85 -7.34 17.12
N VAL A 543 -33.81 -6.55 16.61
CA VAL A 543 -34.06 -5.16 17.08
C VAL A 543 -34.47 -5.14 18.55
N THR A 544 -35.40 -5.99 18.94
CA THR A 544 -35.85 -6.09 20.35
C THR A 544 -34.68 -6.42 21.29
N ALA A 545 -33.78 -7.32 20.89
CA ALA A 545 -32.59 -7.63 21.67
C ALA A 545 -31.64 -6.42 21.81
N THR A 546 -31.49 -5.63 20.74
CA THR A 546 -30.66 -4.42 20.75
C THR A 546 -31.25 -3.33 21.67
N ILE A 547 -32.56 -3.10 21.59
CA ILE A 547 -33.27 -2.10 22.42
C ILE A 547 -33.20 -2.52 23.90
N ARG A 548 -33.43 -3.82 24.19
CA ARG A 548 -33.36 -4.34 25.54
C ARG A 548 -31.98 -4.09 26.18
N PHE A 549 -30.94 -4.40 25.45
CA PHE A 549 -29.56 -4.14 25.90
C PHE A 549 -29.34 -2.65 26.23
N GLU A 550 -29.76 -1.73 25.37
CA GLU A 550 -29.62 -0.29 25.65
C GLU A 550 -30.43 0.16 26.88
N THR A 551 -31.61 -0.41 27.04
CA THR A 551 -32.46 -0.09 28.21
C THR A 551 -31.81 -0.59 29.50
N GLU A 552 -31.28 -1.81 29.50
CA GLU A 552 -30.56 -2.38 30.63
C GLU A 552 -29.29 -1.57 30.98
N MET A 553 -28.52 -1.11 29.98
CA MET A 553 -27.34 -0.27 30.19
C MET A 553 -27.69 1.12 30.76
N LYS A 554 -28.77 1.75 30.30
CA LYS A 554 -29.26 3.03 30.81
C LYS A 554 -29.75 2.93 32.25
N LEU A 555 -30.37 1.81 32.63
CA LEU A 555 -30.79 1.54 33.97
C LEU A 555 -29.59 1.29 34.93
N ALA A 556 -28.52 0.70 34.39
CA ALA A 556 -27.29 0.45 35.16
C ALA A 556 -26.46 1.74 35.39
N ASN A 557 -26.58 2.76 34.56
CA ASN A 557 -25.84 4.04 34.62
C ASN A 557 -26.81 5.24 34.60
N PRO A 558 -27.54 5.52 35.65
CA PRO A 558 -28.58 6.56 35.69
C PRO A 558 -28.03 7.99 35.47
N ASP A 559 -26.77 8.25 35.81
CA ASP A 559 -26.14 9.58 35.62
C ASP A 559 -25.90 9.99 34.19
N GLU A 560 -25.79 9.04 33.26
CA GLU A 560 -25.70 9.29 31.80
C GLU A 560 -27.10 9.42 31.14
N ALA A 561 -28.17 9.06 31.84
CA ALA A 561 -29.53 9.03 31.29
C ALA A 561 -30.19 10.42 31.20
N ILE A 562 -29.64 11.46 31.82
CA ILE A 562 -30.26 12.80 31.94
C ILE A 562 -30.28 13.54 30.56
N ASP A 563 -29.44 13.16 29.61
CA ASP A 563 -29.36 13.79 28.27
C ASP A 563 -30.13 13.02 27.17
N ALA A 564 -30.75 11.87 27.49
CA ALA A 564 -31.55 11.07 26.57
C ALA A 564 -33.03 11.28 26.86
N GLY A 565 -33.76 11.96 25.95
CA GLY A 565 -35.22 12.21 26.09
C GLY A 565 -36.07 10.97 26.39
N PRO A 566 -37.36 11.11 26.71
CA PRO A 566 -38.20 10.09 27.32
C PRO A 566 -38.23 8.77 26.54
N ILE A 567 -38.05 7.67 27.27
CA ILE A 567 -38.10 6.31 26.76
C ILE A 567 -39.55 6.00 26.38
N GLN A 568 -39.84 5.83 25.08
CA GLN A 568 -41.11 5.23 24.66
C GLN A 568 -41.03 3.72 24.88
N THR A 569 -41.65 3.23 25.94
CA THR A 569 -41.86 1.81 26.19
C THR A 569 -42.88 1.27 25.19
N VAL A 570 -42.39 0.52 24.21
CA VAL A 570 -43.25 -0.30 23.35
C VAL A 570 -43.59 -1.56 24.16
N GLU A 571 -44.83 -1.65 24.66
CA GLU A 571 -45.36 -2.89 25.26
C GLU A 571 -45.33 -4.01 24.20
N VAL A 572 -44.36 -4.90 24.33
CA VAL A 572 -44.30 -6.12 23.52
C VAL A 572 -45.31 -7.11 24.15
N ALA A 573 -46.47 -7.25 23.53
CA ALA A 573 -47.47 -8.25 23.94
C ALA A 573 -46.80 -9.64 24.04
N ALA A 574 -46.78 -10.21 25.21
CA ALA A 574 -46.26 -11.54 25.47
C ALA A 574 -47.04 -12.61 24.66
N PRO A 575 -46.40 -13.60 24.06
CA PRO A 575 -47.13 -14.63 23.33
C PRO A 575 -48.03 -15.42 24.25
N LYS A 576 -49.37 -15.41 23.98
CA LYS A 576 -50.36 -16.20 24.71
C LYS A 576 -49.96 -17.68 24.66
N ARG A 577 -49.51 -18.24 25.77
CA ARG A 577 -49.39 -19.68 25.96
C ARG A 577 -50.74 -20.34 25.81
N LYS A 578 -50.96 -21.13 24.77
CA LYS A 578 -52.10 -22.02 24.66
C LYS A 578 -51.99 -23.06 25.77
N ARG A 579 -52.86 -22.96 26.77
CA ARG A 579 -53.08 -24.02 27.77
C ARG A 579 -53.66 -25.23 27.01
N LYS A 580 -52.96 -26.34 26.98
CA LYS A 580 -53.53 -27.66 26.69
C LYS A 580 -54.44 -28.04 27.83
N THR A 581 -55.72 -28.13 27.58
CA THR A 581 -56.72 -28.78 28.44
C THR A 581 -56.52 -30.28 28.35
N GLU A 582 -55.93 -30.87 29.38
CA GLU A 582 -56.00 -32.31 29.57
C GLU A 582 -57.37 -32.68 30.13
N THR A 583 -58.16 -33.36 29.31
CA THR A 583 -59.37 -34.05 29.73
C THR A 583 -59.01 -35.30 30.55
N LYS A 584 -59.25 -35.28 31.86
CA LYS A 584 -59.26 -36.45 32.71
C LYS A 584 -60.55 -37.27 32.41
N SER A 585 -60.43 -38.43 31.82
CA SER A 585 -61.46 -39.46 31.89
C SER A 585 -61.17 -40.35 33.10
N ALA A 586 -62.08 -40.28 34.06
CA ALA A 586 -62.17 -41.23 35.16
C ALA A 586 -62.73 -42.55 34.64
N LYS A 587 -62.13 -43.67 34.98
CA LYS A 587 -62.78 -44.95 35.07
C LYS A 587 -62.36 -45.67 36.31
N ALA A 588 -63.35 -45.86 37.17
CA ALA A 588 -63.31 -46.71 38.34
C ALA A 588 -63.43 -48.19 37.93
N ALA A 589 -62.76 -49.04 38.68
CA ALA A 589 -63.20 -50.38 39.09
C ALA A 589 -62.02 -50.98 39.90
N SER A 590 -62.13 -51.16 41.17
CA SER A 590 -62.76 -52.15 42.01
C SER A 590 -62.00 -53.50 42.03
N ASN A 591 -61.65 -53.86 43.28
CA ASN A 591 -61.51 -55.22 43.84
C ASN A 591 -60.26 -56.04 43.52
N GLY A 592 -59.57 -56.41 44.55
CA GLY A 592 -59.73 -57.63 45.26
C GLY A 592 -58.42 -58.33 45.62
N VAL A 593 -58.28 -58.58 46.91
CA VAL A 593 -57.37 -59.49 47.67
C VAL A 593 -55.94 -58.99 47.85
#